data_e37a61fcd363109dbb3d9aee26d03d14
#
_entry.id   e37a61fcd363109dbb3d9aee26d03d14
#
_cell.length_a   1.000
_cell.length_b   1.000
_cell.length_c   1.000
_cell.angle_alpha   90.00
_cell.angle_beta   90.00
_cell.angle_gamma   90.00
#
_symmetry.space_group_name_H-M   'P 1'
#
loop_
_entity.id
_entity.type
_entity.pdbx_description
1 polymer ?
#
loop_
_entity_poly.entity_id
_entity_poly.type
_entity_poly.pdbx_seq_one_letter_code
_entity_poly.pdbx_strand_id
1 'polypeptide(L)'
;MPSTLAPPFPWADVWGQEAAVETLRSASSDPAALSHAWLITGPPGSGRSTLAYAFAAALIAEGPDDEATMRQVLAGTHPDVTALRTDKVIITIAEARALVERSYFAPSAGRYRVIVVEDADRMVERTSNVLLKALEEPPEQTVWILCAPSEADLLPTIRSRVRSLRLREPDVADVSRLISLRTGVDEAVAEQAARHAQRHIGMAQRLATDDAARRRRDETLRAVMGVRGVNDAVEVAGRIIQAATEDAKALTAERDAAERAALLRTVGVAEGQAVPPALRAQVSALEDDQKKRATRSLRDGIDRVLTDLQSLFRDVVMLQYGRGDDLINRELHAELAGLASAWSVERTLVVLDHLAETREALERNVAPLLALESLLVTVTSGRKP
;
A
#
# COMPACT_ATOMS: atom_id res chain seq x y z
N MET A 1 -29.61 0.07 -8.74
CA MET A 1 -28.78 -0.95 -9.41
C MET A 1 -27.44 -0.30 -9.69
N PRO A 2 -26.30 -0.73 -9.11
CA PRO A 2 -25.01 -0.20 -9.52
C PRO A 2 -24.74 -0.58 -10.97
N SER A 3 -24.19 0.36 -11.73
CA SER A 3 -23.87 0.18 -13.15
C SER A 3 -22.90 -0.99 -13.33
N THR A 4 -23.30 -2.00 -14.07
CA THR A 4 -22.53 -3.25 -14.31
C THR A 4 -21.43 -3.09 -15.37
N LEU A 5 -21.25 -1.91 -15.94
CA LEU A 5 -20.23 -1.63 -16.94
C LEU A 5 -19.00 -1.02 -16.31
N ALA A 6 -17.82 -1.52 -16.71
CA ALA A 6 -16.55 -0.91 -16.33
C ALA A 6 -16.55 0.58 -16.71
N PRO A 7 -16.03 1.47 -15.86
CA PRO A 7 -15.90 2.88 -16.23
C PRO A 7 -15.09 3.03 -17.52
N PRO A 8 -15.36 4.05 -18.36
CA PRO A 8 -14.57 4.28 -19.56
C PRO A 8 -13.12 4.64 -19.19
N PHE A 9 -12.18 4.34 -20.10
CA PHE A 9 -10.77 4.74 -19.96
C PHE A 9 -10.67 6.28 -19.76
N PRO A 10 -9.79 6.81 -18.86
CA PRO A 10 -8.76 6.12 -18.06
C PRO A 10 -9.25 5.57 -16.71
N TRP A 11 -10.55 5.59 -16.41
CA TRP A 11 -11.13 5.21 -15.12
C TRP A 11 -11.42 3.71 -14.99
N ALA A 12 -11.13 2.92 -16.02
CA ALA A 12 -11.47 1.50 -16.11
C ALA A 12 -10.98 0.66 -14.92
N ASP A 13 -9.89 1.08 -14.29
CA ASP A 13 -9.29 0.39 -13.15
C ASP A 13 -9.77 0.89 -11.77
N VAL A 14 -10.69 1.86 -11.75
CA VAL A 14 -11.24 2.44 -10.51
C VAL A 14 -12.62 1.86 -10.24
N TRP A 15 -12.68 0.85 -9.40
CA TRP A 15 -13.91 0.14 -9.06
C TRP A 15 -14.45 0.55 -7.69
N GLY A 16 -15.77 0.57 -7.59
CA GLY A 16 -16.44 0.89 -6.34
C GLY A 16 -16.31 2.34 -5.87
N GLN A 17 -15.87 3.26 -6.74
CA GLN A 17 -15.61 4.67 -6.42
C GLN A 17 -16.36 5.63 -7.35
N GLU A 18 -17.57 5.27 -7.77
CA GLU A 18 -18.34 5.98 -8.82
C GLU A 18 -18.48 7.48 -8.51
N ALA A 19 -18.79 7.83 -7.25
CA ALA A 19 -18.96 9.23 -6.84
C ALA A 19 -17.65 10.02 -6.91
N ALA A 20 -16.52 9.37 -6.56
CA ALA A 20 -15.20 9.98 -6.63
C ALA A 20 -14.77 10.17 -8.10
N VAL A 21 -14.99 9.16 -8.94
CA VAL A 21 -14.73 9.22 -10.39
C VAL A 21 -15.54 10.35 -11.02
N GLU A 22 -16.84 10.46 -10.73
CA GLU A 22 -17.69 11.51 -11.30
C GLU A 22 -17.23 12.91 -10.88
N THR A 23 -16.84 13.08 -9.61
CA THR A 23 -16.31 14.36 -9.11
C THR A 23 -15.04 14.77 -9.86
N LEU A 24 -14.09 13.85 -10.06
CA LEU A 24 -12.82 14.15 -10.74
C LEU A 24 -13.00 14.28 -12.26
N ARG A 25 -13.91 13.53 -12.85
CA ARG A 25 -14.26 13.66 -14.28
C ARG A 25 -14.88 15.02 -14.56
N SER A 26 -15.82 15.47 -13.74
CA SER A 26 -16.38 16.82 -13.82
C SER A 26 -15.30 17.89 -13.67
N ALA A 27 -14.40 17.75 -12.68
CA ALA A 27 -13.30 18.68 -12.46
C ALA A 27 -12.29 18.71 -13.63
N SER A 28 -12.04 17.57 -14.29
CA SER A 28 -11.12 17.53 -15.46
C SER A 28 -11.70 18.17 -16.71
N SER A 29 -13.03 18.23 -16.81
CA SER A 29 -13.75 18.77 -17.97
C SER A 29 -14.06 20.25 -17.84
N ASP A 30 -14.15 20.79 -16.63
CA ASP A 30 -14.47 22.20 -16.35
C ASP A 30 -13.32 22.89 -15.58
N PRO A 31 -12.56 23.78 -16.22
CA PRO A 31 -11.51 24.55 -15.56
C PRO A 31 -11.97 25.36 -14.35
N ALA A 32 -13.24 25.78 -14.31
CA ALA A 32 -13.80 26.54 -13.20
C ALA A 32 -14.06 25.66 -11.96
N ALA A 33 -14.27 24.36 -12.16
CA ALA A 33 -14.46 23.38 -11.11
C ALA A 33 -13.14 22.74 -10.64
N LEU A 34 -12.04 22.96 -11.39
CA LEU A 34 -10.73 22.35 -11.10
C LEU A 34 -10.04 23.09 -9.96
N SER A 35 -9.78 22.38 -8.85
CA SER A 35 -8.89 22.86 -7.81
C SER A 35 -7.43 22.57 -8.19
N HIS A 36 -6.52 23.48 -7.86
CA HIS A 36 -5.09 23.31 -8.09
C HIS A 36 -4.43 22.26 -7.19
N ALA A 37 -5.10 21.85 -6.10
CA ALA A 37 -4.58 20.83 -5.19
C ALA A 37 -5.71 19.94 -4.68
N TRP A 38 -5.48 18.63 -4.77
CA TRP A 38 -6.40 17.58 -4.35
C TRP A 38 -5.76 16.67 -3.32
N LEU A 39 -6.55 16.22 -2.36
CA LEU A 39 -6.18 15.20 -1.40
C LEU A 39 -7.13 14.01 -1.55
N ILE A 40 -6.60 12.89 -2.03
CA ILE A 40 -7.35 11.64 -2.15
C ILE A 40 -7.05 10.79 -0.92
N THR A 41 -8.07 10.57 -0.08
CA THR A 41 -7.95 9.76 1.13
C THR A 41 -8.75 8.47 1.03
N GLY A 42 -8.33 7.47 1.78
CA GLY A 42 -9.01 6.17 1.88
C GLY A 42 -8.08 5.10 2.46
N PRO A 43 -8.64 3.96 2.92
CA PRO A 43 -7.83 2.90 3.50
C PRO A 43 -6.75 2.38 2.54
N PRO A 44 -5.68 1.76 3.05
CA PRO A 44 -4.68 1.11 2.21
C PRO A 44 -5.34 0.12 1.23
N GLY A 45 -4.93 0.17 -0.04
CA GLY A 45 -5.48 -0.70 -1.08
C GLY A 45 -6.84 -0.31 -1.65
N SER A 46 -7.41 0.84 -1.27
CA SER A 46 -8.68 1.36 -1.82
C SER A 46 -8.60 1.93 -3.25
N GLY A 47 -7.40 1.97 -3.85
CA GLY A 47 -7.20 2.48 -5.20
C GLY A 47 -6.84 3.97 -5.29
N ARG A 48 -6.36 4.60 -4.21
CA ARG A 48 -5.95 6.02 -4.18
C ARG A 48 -5.01 6.39 -5.32
N SER A 49 -3.88 5.68 -5.46
CA SER A 49 -2.90 5.95 -6.52
C SER A 49 -3.51 5.68 -7.90
N THR A 50 -4.29 4.61 -8.07
CA THR A 50 -4.98 4.31 -9.34
C THR A 50 -5.89 5.48 -9.74
N LEU A 51 -6.68 6.01 -8.80
CA LEU A 51 -7.54 7.16 -9.05
C LEU A 51 -6.74 8.44 -9.33
N ALA A 52 -5.63 8.66 -8.61
CA ALA A 52 -4.75 9.81 -8.82
C ALA A 52 -4.16 9.82 -10.24
N TYR A 53 -3.67 8.68 -10.72
CA TYR A 53 -3.14 8.57 -12.09
C TYR A 53 -4.23 8.66 -13.16
N ALA A 54 -5.42 8.08 -12.92
CA ALA A 54 -6.56 8.23 -13.82
C ALA A 54 -6.99 9.71 -13.94
N PHE A 55 -6.99 10.43 -12.83
CA PHE A 55 -7.26 11.87 -12.85
C PHE A 55 -6.16 12.67 -13.55
N ALA A 56 -4.89 12.36 -13.28
CA ALA A 56 -3.77 12.95 -14.00
C ALA A 56 -3.88 12.73 -15.52
N ALA A 57 -4.23 11.51 -15.94
CA ALA A 57 -4.45 11.18 -17.34
C ALA A 57 -5.57 12.02 -17.97
N ALA A 58 -6.70 12.16 -17.27
CA ALA A 58 -7.82 12.98 -17.74
C ALA A 58 -7.50 14.49 -17.81
N LEU A 59 -6.60 14.98 -16.93
CA LEU A 59 -6.16 16.38 -16.94
C LEU A 59 -5.19 16.69 -18.08
N ILE A 60 -4.29 15.76 -18.40
CA ILE A 60 -3.19 15.98 -19.35
C ILE A 60 -3.66 15.74 -20.78
N ALA A 61 -4.50 14.73 -21.02
CA ALA A 61 -5.00 14.37 -22.32
C ALA A 61 -5.77 15.54 -22.97
N GLU A 62 -5.66 15.70 -24.27
CA GLU A 62 -6.39 16.73 -25.05
C GLU A 62 -7.89 16.46 -25.11
N GLY A 63 -8.30 15.20 -25.00
CA GLY A 63 -9.68 14.78 -25.01
C GLY A 63 -9.89 13.32 -24.65
N PRO A 64 -11.13 12.83 -24.64
CA PRO A 64 -11.45 11.46 -24.26
C PRO A 64 -10.88 10.41 -25.22
N ASP A 65 -10.54 10.79 -26.44
CA ASP A 65 -9.99 9.89 -27.47
C ASP A 65 -8.44 9.85 -27.48
N ASP A 66 -7.79 10.68 -26.65
CA ASP A 66 -6.31 10.70 -26.54
C ASP A 66 -5.80 9.56 -25.64
N GLU A 67 -6.08 8.34 -26.04
CA GLU A 67 -5.64 7.15 -25.30
C GLU A 67 -4.12 7.00 -25.22
N ALA A 68 -3.37 7.53 -26.19
CA ALA A 68 -1.92 7.42 -26.23
C ALA A 68 -1.29 8.18 -25.05
N THR A 69 -1.67 9.45 -24.86
CA THR A 69 -1.27 10.26 -23.71
C THR A 69 -1.72 9.64 -22.39
N MET A 70 -2.96 9.20 -22.31
CA MET A 70 -3.48 8.55 -21.11
C MET A 70 -2.68 7.30 -20.72
N ARG A 71 -2.32 6.44 -21.69
CA ARG A 71 -1.46 5.27 -21.42
C ARG A 71 -0.07 5.65 -20.94
N GLN A 72 0.54 6.70 -21.50
CA GLN A 72 1.84 7.20 -21.04
C GLN A 72 1.76 7.70 -19.59
N VAL A 73 0.70 8.42 -19.22
CA VAL A 73 0.47 8.88 -17.85
C VAL A 73 0.32 7.71 -16.89
N LEU A 74 -0.53 6.73 -17.22
CA LEU A 74 -0.76 5.54 -16.40
C LEU A 74 0.51 4.68 -16.27
N ALA A 75 1.36 4.66 -17.31
CA ALA A 75 2.67 4.00 -17.28
C ALA A 75 3.75 4.81 -16.54
N GLY A 76 3.46 6.06 -16.11
CA GLY A 76 4.42 6.93 -15.44
C GLY A 76 5.54 7.47 -16.35
N THR A 77 5.33 7.47 -17.67
CA THR A 77 6.35 7.85 -18.68
C THR A 77 6.08 9.23 -19.32
N HIS A 78 4.92 9.85 -19.02
CA HIS A 78 4.57 11.16 -19.56
C HIS A 78 5.41 12.28 -18.94
N PRO A 79 6.03 13.20 -19.72
CA PRO A 79 6.95 14.23 -19.21
C PRO A 79 6.28 15.25 -18.28
N ASP A 80 4.98 15.45 -18.39
CA ASP A 80 4.22 16.40 -17.55
C ASP A 80 3.63 15.78 -16.29
N VAL A 81 3.91 14.49 -16.02
CA VAL A 81 3.65 13.86 -14.72
C VAL A 81 4.93 13.77 -13.93
N THR A 82 4.91 14.26 -12.71
CA THR A 82 5.98 14.02 -11.75
C THR A 82 5.38 13.32 -10.55
N ALA A 83 5.76 12.06 -10.35
CA ALA A 83 5.27 11.27 -9.23
C ALA A 83 6.36 11.10 -8.18
N LEU A 84 5.98 11.28 -6.91
CA LEU A 84 6.78 10.85 -5.77
C LEU A 84 6.12 9.62 -5.17
N ARG A 85 6.75 8.51 -5.41
CA ARG A 85 6.51 7.26 -4.70
C ARG A 85 7.77 6.94 -3.92
N THR A 86 7.70 7.08 -2.59
CA THR A 86 8.87 6.79 -1.79
C THR A 86 8.96 5.31 -1.45
N ASP A 87 10.14 4.74 -1.67
CA ASP A 87 10.48 3.40 -1.20
C ASP A 87 11.07 3.44 0.23
N LYS A 88 11.13 4.63 0.84
CA LYS A 88 11.64 4.88 2.20
C LYS A 88 10.51 4.96 3.22
N VAL A 89 10.85 4.90 4.48
CA VAL A 89 9.88 5.06 5.58
C VAL A 89 9.30 6.48 5.62
N ILE A 90 10.12 7.48 5.29
CA ILE A 90 9.75 8.91 5.25
C ILE A 90 10.15 9.55 3.93
N ILE A 91 9.38 10.54 3.51
CA ILE A 91 9.72 11.45 2.41
C ILE A 91 10.72 12.49 2.93
N THR A 92 11.85 12.61 2.27
CA THR A 92 12.91 13.55 2.68
C THR A 92 12.64 14.97 2.20
N ILE A 93 13.25 15.96 2.86
CA ILE A 93 13.18 17.37 2.44
C ILE A 93 13.74 17.56 1.02
N ALA A 94 14.78 16.81 0.64
CA ALA A 94 15.36 16.88 -0.69
C ALA A 94 14.40 16.42 -1.78
N GLU A 95 13.67 15.31 -1.55
CA GLU A 95 12.63 14.83 -2.46
C GLU A 95 11.48 15.84 -2.59
N ALA A 96 11.02 16.41 -1.49
CA ALA A 96 9.99 17.45 -1.51
C ALA A 96 10.42 18.71 -2.28
N ARG A 97 11.66 19.17 -2.07
CA ARG A 97 12.21 20.33 -2.82
C ARG A 97 12.28 20.04 -4.31
N ALA A 98 12.74 18.87 -4.71
CA ALA A 98 12.79 18.47 -6.11
C ALA A 98 11.40 18.46 -6.77
N LEU A 99 10.34 18.06 -6.04
CA LEU A 99 8.97 18.16 -6.53
C LEU A 99 8.53 19.61 -6.70
N VAL A 100 8.79 20.46 -5.71
CA VAL A 100 8.46 21.89 -5.77
C VAL A 100 9.17 22.57 -6.95
N GLU A 101 10.46 22.30 -7.16
CA GLU A 101 11.19 22.82 -8.32
C GLU A 101 10.53 22.38 -9.64
N ARG A 102 10.17 21.12 -9.76
CA ARG A 102 9.51 20.58 -10.96
C ARG A 102 8.10 21.16 -11.17
N SER A 103 7.40 21.52 -10.10
CA SER A 103 6.06 22.12 -10.21
C SER A 103 6.06 23.52 -10.85
N TYR A 104 7.19 24.21 -10.85
CA TYR A 104 7.32 25.54 -11.47
C TYR A 104 7.60 25.50 -12.98
N PHE A 105 7.87 24.33 -13.56
CA PHE A 105 8.00 24.23 -15.01
C PHE A 105 6.61 24.20 -15.67
N ALA A 106 6.47 24.93 -16.77
CA ALA A 106 5.26 24.83 -17.59
C ALA A 106 5.08 23.40 -18.15
N PRO A 107 3.85 22.97 -18.43
CA PRO A 107 3.62 21.71 -19.15
C PRO A 107 4.35 21.76 -20.49
N SER A 108 4.88 20.62 -20.91
CA SER A 108 5.68 20.49 -22.15
C SER A 108 4.91 19.89 -23.32
N ALA A 109 3.94 19.02 -23.04
CA ALA A 109 3.15 18.32 -24.05
C ALA A 109 1.64 18.32 -23.75
N GLY A 110 1.26 18.33 -22.47
CA GLY A 110 -0.14 18.26 -22.04
C GLY A 110 -0.71 19.64 -21.66
N ARG A 111 -2.00 19.66 -21.33
CA ARG A 111 -2.70 20.87 -20.84
C ARG A 111 -2.29 21.30 -19.45
N TYR A 112 -1.91 20.36 -18.61
CA TYR A 112 -1.53 20.56 -17.22
C TYR A 112 -0.24 19.80 -16.89
N ARG A 113 0.52 20.35 -15.96
CA ARG A 113 1.56 19.64 -15.22
C ARG A 113 0.94 19.06 -13.96
N VAL A 114 1.12 17.77 -13.74
CA VAL A 114 0.54 17.08 -12.59
C VAL A 114 1.63 16.53 -11.68
N ILE A 115 1.55 16.89 -10.41
CA ILE A 115 2.44 16.40 -9.36
C ILE A 115 1.67 15.43 -8.47
N VAL A 116 2.09 14.17 -8.42
CA VAL A 116 1.45 13.13 -7.60
C VAL A 116 2.35 12.76 -6.43
N VAL A 117 1.82 12.79 -5.21
CA VAL A 117 2.51 12.30 -4.00
C VAL A 117 1.71 11.14 -3.44
N GLU A 118 2.21 9.91 -3.62
CA GLU A 118 1.43 8.70 -3.32
C GLU A 118 1.27 8.41 -1.83
N ASP A 119 2.26 8.74 -1.00
CA ASP A 119 2.27 8.48 0.45
C ASP A 119 2.50 9.80 1.21
N ALA A 120 1.59 10.76 1.07
CA ALA A 120 1.75 12.09 1.67
C ALA A 120 1.77 12.08 3.21
N ASP A 121 1.21 11.06 3.85
CA ASP A 121 1.29 10.78 5.29
C ASP A 121 2.74 10.52 5.77
N ARG A 122 3.63 10.15 4.87
CA ARG A 122 5.06 9.94 5.19
C ARG A 122 5.89 11.22 5.21
N MET A 123 5.27 12.36 4.99
CA MET A 123 5.92 13.66 5.13
C MET A 123 5.91 14.09 6.59
N VAL A 124 7.11 14.18 7.19
CA VAL A 124 7.25 14.83 8.49
C VAL A 124 6.98 16.33 8.38
N GLU A 125 6.71 17.02 9.49
CA GLU A 125 6.34 18.43 9.52
C GLU A 125 7.28 19.33 8.69
N ARG A 126 8.59 19.14 8.81
CA ARG A 126 9.58 19.93 8.05
C ARG A 126 9.48 19.71 6.54
N THR A 127 9.16 18.49 6.11
CA THR A 127 8.97 18.15 4.70
C THR A 127 7.66 18.72 4.18
N SER A 128 6.60 18.62 4.97
CA SER A 128 5.28 19.19 4.65
C SER A 128 5.34 20.70 4.45
N ASN A 129 6.10 21.42 5.29
CA ASN A 129 6.25 22.87 5.20
C ASN A 129 6.93 23.33 3.89
N VAL A 130 7.73 22.46 3.24
CA VAL A 130 8.34 22.79 1.92
C VAL A 130 7.28 22.91 0.83
N LEU A 131 6.18 22.17 0.93
CA LEU A 131 5.11 22.18 -0.08
C LEU A 131 4.15 23.37 0.08
N LEU A 132 4.06 23.97 1.28
CA LEU A 132 3.02 24.96 1.58
C LEU A 132 2.97 26.10 0.56
N LYS A 133 4.12 26.67 0.20
CA LYS A 133 4.16 27.79 -0.77
C LYS A 133 3.65 27.35 -2.16
N ALA A 134 4.02 26.16 -2.62
CA ALA A 134 3.59 25.65 -3.91
C ALA A 134 2.10 25.24 -3.91
N LEU A 135 1.53 24.97 -2.74
CA LEU A 135 0.10 24.70 -2.57
C LEU A 135 -0.72 25.97 -2.38
N GLU A 136 -0.13 27.06 -1.86
CA GLU A 136 -0.79 28.36 -1.71
C GLU A 136 -0.86 29.14 -3.02
N GLU A 137 0.27 29.20 -3.72
CA GLU A 137 0.45 29.96 -4.95
C GLU A 137 1.03 29.05 -6.04
N PRO A 138 0.25 28.07 -6.54
CA PRO A 138 0.71 27.16 -7.58
C PRO A 138 0.91 27.94 -8.89
N PRO A 139 1.91 27.55 -9.70
CA PRO A 139 2.02 28.04 -11.05
C PRO A 139 0.76 27.73 -11.87
N GLU A 140 0.45 28.58 -12.85
CA GLU A 140 -0.64 28.32 -13.79
C GLU A 140 -0.47 26.93 -14.43
N GLN A 141 -1.58 26.22 -14.62
CA GLN A 141 -1.63 24.88 -15.22
C GLN A 141 -0.89 23.79 -14.40
N THR A 142 -0.59 24.00 -13.12
CA THR A 142 -0.03 22.98 -12.24
C THR A 142 -1.10 22.46 -11.29
N VAL A 143 -1.26 21.13 -11.24
CA VAL A 143 -2.20 20.45 -10.33
C VAL A 143 -1.45 19.49 -9.43
N TRP A 144 -1.68 19.61 -8.12
CA TRP A 144 -1.14 18.71 -7.10
C TRP A 144 -2.17 17.67 -6.70
N ILE A 145 -1.76 16.41 -6.62
CA ILE A 145 -2.58 15.30 -6.13
C ILE A 145 -1.82 14.60 -5.02
N LEU A 146 -2.32 14.75 -3.79
CA LEU A 146 -1.77 14.10 -2.61
C LEU A 146 -2.63 12.87 -2.28
N CYS A 147 -2.00 11.75 -1.91
CA CYS A 147 -2.69 10.55 -1.44
C CYS A 147 -2.28 10.24 -0.01
N ALA A 148 -3.24 9.98 0.87
CA ALA A 148 -3.00 9.59 2.26
C ALA A 148 -4.08 8.63 2.77
N PRO A 149 -3.81 7.81 3.81
CA PRO A 149 -4.85 6.95 4.41
C PRO A 149 -6.01 7.75 4.99
N SER A 150 -5.72 8.87 5.66
CA SER A 150 -6.70 9.75 6.28
C SER A 150 -6.29 11.21 6.15
N GLU A 151 -7.26 12.13 6.19
CA GLU A 151 -6.97 13.57 6.30
C GLU A 151 -6.22 13.92 7.59
N ALA A 152 -6.47 13.16 8.66
CA ALA A 152 -5.82 13.38 9.95
C ALA A 152 -4.30 13.13 9.91
N ASP A 153 -3.82 12.37 8.93
CA ASP A 153 -2.40 12.06 8.77
C ASP A 153 -1.60 13.23 8.19
N LEU A 154 -2.29 14.27 7.72
CA LEU A 154 -1.67 15.46 7.16
C LEU A 154 -1.80 16.67 8.10
N LEU A 155 -0.82 17.57 8.04
CA LEU A 155 -0.86 18.82 8.81
C LEU A 155 -2.11 19.64 8.48
N PRO A 156 -2.72 20.31 9.48
CA PRO A 156 -3.86 21.20 9.26
C PRO A 156 -3.59 22.28 8.20
N THR A 157 -2.34 22.74 8.11
CA THR A 157 -1.89 23.73 7.13
C THR A 157 -1.95 23.23 5.69
N ILE A 158 -1.70 21.95 5.43
CA ILE A 158 -1.90 21.34 4.11
C ILE A 158 -3.39 21.14 3.85
N ARG A 159 -4.12 20.57 4.82
CA ARG A 159 -5.55 20.26 4.67
C ARG A 159 -6.40 21.48 4.29
N SER A 160 -6.05 22.66 4.82
CA SER A 160 -6.77 23.91 4.50
C SER A 160 -6.58 24.42 3.06
N ARG A 161 -5.62 23.85 2.29
CA ARG A 161 -5.24 24.28 0.94
C ARG A 161 -5.56 23.28 -0.16
N VAL A 162 -6.07 22.13 0.22
CA VAL A 162 -6.39 21.05 -0.71
C VAL A 162 -7.89 20.76 -0.73
N ARG A 163 -8.43 20.38 -1.87
CA ARG A 163 -9.78 19.85 -1.97
C ARG A 163 -9.75 18.36 -1.67
N SER A 164 -10.39 17.96 -0.58
CA SER A 164 -10.41 16.57 -0.14
C SER A 164 -11.44 15.75 -0.90
N LEU A 165 -11.03 14.53 -1.26
CA LEU A 165 -11.87 13.49 -1.85
C LEU A 165 -11.64 12.18 -1.09
N ARG A 166 -12.68 11.70 -0.43
CA ARG A 166 -12.59 10.47 0.35
C ARG A 166 -13.08 9.28 -0.47
N LEU A 167 -12.23 8.26 -0.59
CA LEU A 167 -12.62 6.96 -1.14
C LEU A 167 -13.36 6.14 -0.10
N ARG A 168 -14.37 5.41 -0.54
CA ARG A 168 -15.00 4.38 0.26
C ARG A 168 -14.11 3.13 0.31
N GLU A 169 -14.26 2.35 1.33
CA GLU A 169 -13.71 1.00 1.32
C GLU A 169 -14.50 0.17 0.28
N PRO A 170 -13.84 -0.43 -0.73
CA PRO A 170 -14.52 -1.25 -1.71
C PRO A 170 -15.13 -2.48 -1.01
N ASP A 171 -16.21 -3.01 -1.52
CA ASP A 171 -16.75 -4.26 -1.00
C ASP A 171 -16.03 -5.50 -1.58
N VAL A 172 -16.27 -6.67 -0.98
CA VAL A 172 -15.62 -7.92 -1.41
C VAL A 172 -16.00 -8.27 -2.86
N ALA A 173 -17.25 -7.99 -3.26
CA ALA A 173 -17.73 -8.30 -4.60
C ALA A 173 -17.08 -7.39 -5.66
N ASP A 174 -16.90 -6.09 -5.37
CA ASP A 174 -16.21 -5.16 -6.25
C ASP A 174 -14.76 -5.59 -6.47
N VAL A 175 -14.04 -5.93 -5.37
CA VAL A 175 -12.64 -6.39 -5.45
C VAL A 175 -12.54 -7.72 -6.17
N SER A 176 -13.41 -8.68 -5.87
CA SER A 176 -13.45 -10.00 -6.53
C SER A 176 -13.61 -9.86 -8.04
N ARG A 177 -14.61 -9.07 -8.46
CA ARG A 177 -14.87 -8.82 -9.89
C ARG A 177 -13.68 -8.16 -10.58
N LEU A 178 -13.08 -7.14 -9.95
CA LEU A 178 -11.89 -6.48 -10.48
C LEU A 178 -10.74 -7.47 -10.67
N ILE A 179 -10.47 -8.32 -9.66
CA ILE A 179 -9.39 -9.29 -9.72
C ILE A 179 -9.64 -10.34 -10.80
N SER A 180 -10.85 -10.89 -10.89
CA SER A 180 -11.21 -11.86 -11.92
C SER A 180 -11.03 -11.28 -13.33
N LEU A 181 -11.48 -10.03 -13.56
CA LEU A 181 -11.31 -9.35 -14.85
C LEU A 181 -9.85 -9.09 -15.22
N ARG A 182 -9.00 -8.69 -14.25
CA ARG A 182 -7.58 -8.38 -14.52
C ARG A 182 -6.72 -9.60 -14.72
N THR A 183 -7.01 -10.69 -14.01
CA THR A 183 -6.11 -11.83 -13.91
C THR A 183 -6.65 -13.08 -14.62
N GLY A 184 -7.94 -13.11 -14.94
CA GLY A 184 -8.59 -14.27 -15.53
C GLY A 184 -8.79 -15.45 -14.55
N VAL A 185 -8.53 -15.26 -13.24
CA VAL A 185 -8.77 -16.32 -12.25
C VAL A 185 -10.26 -16.54 -12.02
N ASP A 186 -10.60 -17.75 -11.57
CA ASP A 186 -11.96 -18.11 -11.20
C ASP A 186 -12.56 -17.16 -10.15
N GLU A 187 -13.85 -16.89 -10.23
CA GLU A 187 -14.56 -15.96 -9.34
C GLU A 187 -14.47 -16.39 -7.88
N ALA A 188 -14.51 -17.71 -7.60
CA ALA A 188 -14.39 -18.23 -6.24
C ALA A 188 -12.99 -17.97 -5.65
N VAL A 189 -11.93 -18.09 -6.46
CA VAL A 189 -10.56 -17.77 -6.07
C VAL A 189 -10.42 -16.27 -5.83
N ALA A 190 -10.99 -15.45 -6.71
CA ALA A 190 -10.96 -14.00 -6.58
C ALA A 190 -11.72 -13.51 -5.34
N GLU A 191 -12.90 -14.10 -5.04
CA GLU A 191 -13.68 -13.78 -3.85
C GLU A 191 -12.93 -14.16 -2.56
N GLN A 192 -12.35 -15.36 -2.51
CA GLN A 192 -11.54 -15.78 -1.38
C GLN A 192 -10.35 -14.83 -1.17
N ALA A 193 -9.63 -14.51 -2.23
CA ALA A 193 -8.51 -13.59 -2.18
C ALA A 193 -8.93 -12.18 -1.71
N ALA A 194 -10.08 -11.67 -2.17
CA ALA A 194 -10.63 -10.39 -1.74
C ALA A 194 -10.99 -10.37 -0.25
N ARG A 195 -11.58 -11.46 0.28
CA ARG A 195 -11.86 -11.61 1.72
C ARG A 195 -10.57 -11.65 2.53
N HIS A 196 -9.63 -12.52 2.16
CA HIS A 196 -8.35 -12.67 2.85
C HIS A 196 -7.53 -11.39 2.86
N ALA A 197 -7.56 -10.65 1.75
CA ALA A 197 -6.91 -9.35 1.63
C ALA A 197 -7.66 -8.23 2.38
N GLN A 198 -8.79 -8.53 3.03
CA GLN A 198 -9.64 -7.51 3.65
C GLN A 198 -9.89 -6.33 2.71
N ARG A 199 -10.25 -6.64 1.46
CA ARG A 199 -10.57 -5.71 0.37
C ARG A 199 -9.41 -4.84 -0.13
N HIS A 200 -8.18 -5.13 0.30
CA HIS A 200 -6.98 -4.49 -0.25
C HIS A 200 -6.69 -5.00 -1.66
N ILE A 201 -6.95 -4.19 -2.70
CA ILE A 201 -6.92 -4.60 -4.11
C ILE A 201 -5.57 -5.26 -4.50
N GLY A 202 -4.44 -4.62 -4.20
CA GLY A 202 -3.12 -5.16 -4.56
C GLY A 202 -2.81 -6.49 -3.87
N MET A 203 -3.22 -6.65 -2.60
CA MET A 203 -3.04 -7.91 -1.88
C MET A 203 -3.99 -8.99 -2.40
N ALA A 204 -5.25 -8.65 -2.71
CA ALA A 204 -6.20 -9.57 -3.32
C ALA A 204 -5.66 -10.11 -4.65
N GLN A 205 -5.10 -9.24 -5.50
CA GLN A 205 -4.47 -9.66 -6.75
C GLN A 205 -3.30 -10.63 -6.50
N ARG A 206 -2.42 -10.32 -5.54
CA ARG A 206 -1.32 -11.22 -5.19
C ARG A 206 -1.82 -12.57 -4.68
N LEU A 207 -2.78 -12.57 -3.75
CA LEU A 207 -3.35 -13.82 -3.23
C LEU A 207 -4.13 -14.60 -4.29
N ALA A 208 -4.70 -13.95 -5.30
CA ALA A 208 -5.37 -14.64 -6.40
C ALA A 208 -4.40 -15.32 -7.37
N THR A 209 -3.21 -14.74 -7.61
CA THR A 209 -2.27 -15.19 -8.65
C THR A 209 -1.05 -15.95 -8.13
N ASP A 210 -0.73 -15.85 -6.82
CA ASP A 210 0.45 -16.47 -6.20
C ASP A 210 0.02 -17.53 -5.17
N ASP A 211 0.05 -18.80 -5.61
CA ASP A 211 -0.25 -19.96 -4.75
C ASP A 211 0.71 -20.08 -3.57
N ALA A 212 1.96 -19.65 -3.74
CA ALA A 212 2.94 -19.69 -2.67
C ALA A 212 2.60 -18.65 -1.59
N ALA A 213 2.12 -17.46 -1.98
CA ALA A 213 1.65 -16.46 -1.02
C ALA A 213 0.45 -16.97 -0.21
N ARG A 214 -0.52 -17.65 -0.87
CA ARG A 214 -1.65 -18.28 -0.16
C ARG A 214 -1.19 -19.33 0.84
N ARG A 215 -0.32 -20.25 0.42
CA ARG A 215 0.22 -21.29 1.32
C ARG A 215 0.95 -20.69 2.51
N ARG A 216 1.84 -19.71 2.30
CA ARG A 216 2.57 -19.05 3.39
C ARG A 216 1.63 -18.38 4.40
N ARG A 217 0.57 -17.72 3.92
CA ARG A 217 -0.46 -17.15 4.77
C ARG A 217 -1.13 -18.23 5.64
N ASP A 218 -1.60 -19.30 5.03
CA ASP A 218 -2.27 -20.40 5.72
C ASP A 218 -1.36 -21.09 6.73
N GLU A 219 -0.11 -21.35 6.38
CA GLU A 219 0.91 -21.91 7.26
C GLU A 219 1.18 -21.01 8.47
N THR A 220 1.26 -19.70 8.24
CA THR A 220 1.45 -18.71 9.31
C THR A 220 0.28 -18.71 10.28
N LEU A 221 -0.96 -18.67 9.77
CA LEU A 221 -2.17 -18.71 10.62
C LEU A 221 -2.25 -20.00 11.43
N ARG A 222 -2.02 -21.16 10.81
CA ARG A 222 -2.00 -22.46 11.52
C ARG A 222 -0.87 -22.54 12.53
N ALA A 223 0.32 -22.03 12.21
CA ALA A 223 1.43 -22.01 13.15
C ALA A 223 1.08 -21.20 14.41
N VAL A 224 0.47 -20.03 14.25
CA VAL A 224 0.05 -19.19 15.39
C VAL A 224 -1.08 -19.89 16.20
N MET A 225 -2.06 -20.49 15.56
CA MET A 225 -3.08 -21.30 16.26
C MET A 225 -2.48 -22.48 17.01
N GLY A 226 -1.37 -23.02 16.53
CA GLY A 226 -0.65 -24.14 17.15
C GLY A 226 0.21 -23.79 18.34
N VAL A 227 0.52 -22.51 18.58
CA VAL A 227 1.40 -22.07 19.68
C VAL A 227 0.84 -22.47 21.05
N ARG A 228 1.63 -23.22 21.85
CA ARG A 228 1.20 -23.75 23.16
C ARG A 228 2.05 -23.25 24.32
N GLY A 229 3.26 -22.78 24.06
CA GLY A 229 4.21 -22.34 25.07
C GLY A 229 5.17 -21.26 24.55
N VAL A 230 5.98 -20.73 25.46
CA VAL A 230 6.93 -19.68 25.12
C VAL A 230 7.93 -20.10 24.04
N ASN A 231 8.40 -21.35 24.08
CA ASN A 231 9.34 -21.87 23.09
C ASN A 231 8.70 -21.88 21.68
N ASP A 232 7.46 -22.34 21.56
CA ASP A 232 6.73 -22.30 20.28
C ASP A 232 6.53 -20.86 19.80
N ALA A 233 6.23 -19.93 20.72
CA ALA A 233 6.05 -18.52 20.40
C ALA A 233 7.32 -17.91 19.77
N VAL A 234 8.47 -18.15 20.37
CA VAL A 234 9.79 -17.69 19.87
C VAL A 234 10.10 -18.32 18.51
N GLU A 235 9.90 -19.63 18.38
CA GLU A 235 10.15 -20.32 17.11
C GLU A 235 9.24 -19.81 15.97
N VAL A 236 7.93 -19.64 16.23
CA VAL A 236 6.97 -19.14 15.25
C VAL A 236 7.29 -17.70 14.88
N ALA A 237 7.63 -16.82 15.85
CA ALA A 237 8.07 -15.45 15.57
C ALA A 237 9.30 -15.42 14.65
N GLY A 238 10.30 -16.26 14.92
CA GLY A 238 11.50 -16.39 14.08
C GLY A 238 11.16 -16.80 12.65
N ARG A 239 10.27 -17.80 12.47
CA ARG A 239 9.81 -18.26 11.13
C ARG A 239 9.06 -17.17 10.38
N ILE A 240 8.20 -16.41 11.04
CA ILE A 240 7.48 -15.29 10.44
C ILE A 240 8.46 -14.22 9.93
N ILE A 241 9.44 -13.83 10.75
CA ILE A 241 10.46 -12.84 10.36
C ILE A 241 11.30 -13.34 9.20
N GLN A 242 11.73 -14.61 9.22
CA GLN A 242 12.49 -15.21 8.14
C GLN A 242 11.69 -15.16 6.82
N ALA A 243 10.46 -15.66 6.82
CA ALA A 243 9.60 -15.66 5.64
C ALA A 243 9.35 -14.25 5.09
N ALA A 244 9.06 -13.27 5.97
CA ALA A 244 8.88 -11.88 5.56
C ALA A 244 10.18 -11.27 4.99
N THR A 245 11.33 -11.64 5.51
CA THR A 245 12.65 -11.19 5.01
C THR A 245 12.97 -11.77 3.64
N GLU A 246 12.69 -13.05 3.44
CA GLU A 246 12.88 -13.74 2.15
C GLU A 246 11.94 -13.16 1.08
N ASP A 247 10.67 -12.94 1.42
CA ASP A 247 9.69 -12.28 0.54
C ASP A 247 10.13 -10.85 0.18
N ALA A 248 10.60 -10.06 1.15
CA ALA A 248 11.07 -8.71 0.91
C ALA A 248 12.26 -8.68 -0.06
N LYS A 249 13.22 -9.59 0.13
CA LYS A 249 14.37 -9.74 -0.78
C LYS A 249 13.95 -10.17 -2.18
N ALA A 250 13.05 -11.15 -2.29
CA ALA A 250 12.57 -11.63 -3.58
C ALA A 250 11.84 -10.54 -4.37
N LEU A 251 11.04 -9.69 -3.69
CA LEU A 251 10.31 -8.58 -4.31
C LEU A 251 11.22 -7.47 -4.86
N THR A 252 12.42 -7.30 -4.31
CA THR A 252 13.33 -6.21 -4.71
C THR A 252 14.49 -6.71 -5.57
N ALA A 253 14.79 -8.00 -5.56
CA ALA A 253 16.01 -8.58 -6.15
C ALA A 253 16.21 -8.23 -7.65
N GLU A 254 15.17 -8.37 -8.45
CA GLU A 254 15.26 -8.10 -9.90
C GLU A 254 15.50 -6.59 -10.16
N ARG A 255 14.78 -5.73 -9.48
CA ARG A 255 14.93 -4.28 -9.56
C ARG A 255 16.31 -3.84 -9.07
N ASP A 256 16.75 -4.35 -7.93
CA ASP A 256 18.04 -4.03 -7.32
C ASP A 256 19.19 -4.44 -8.22
N ALA A 257 19.09 -5.63 -8.86
CA ALA A 257 20.05 -6.09 -9.85
C ALA A 257 20.07 -5.20 -11.12
N ALA A 258 18.90 -4.83 -11.63
CA ALA A 258 18.77 -3.97 -12.80
C ALA A 258 19.33 -2.57 -12.56
N GLU A 259 19.03 -1.96 -11.41
CA GLU A 259 19.56 -0.65 -10.98
C GLU A 259 21.07 -0.67 -10.83
N ARG A 260 21.62 -1.73 -10.19
CA ARG A 260 23.06 -1.91 -10.06
C ARG A 260 23.76 -2.06 -11.43
N ALA A 261 23.19 -2.88 -12.32
CA ALA A 261 23.71 -3.06 -13.68
C ALA A 261 23.64 -1.76 -14.51
N ALA A 262 22.56 -0.99 -14.37
CA ALA A 262 22.42 0.31 -15.02
C ALA A 262 23.47 1.32 -14.52
N LEU A 263 23.67 1.41 -13.20
CA LEU A 263 24.70 2.27 -12.61
C LEU A 263 26.09 1.90 -13.15
N LEU A 264 26.47 0.62 -13.07
CA LEU A 264 27.79 0.15 -13.53
C LEU A 264 28.01 0.44 -15.02
N ARG A 265 27.01 0.27 -15.87
CA ARG A 265 27.07 0.64 -17.29
C ARG A 265 27.27 2.13 -17.49
N THR A 266 26.53 2.97 -16.75
CA THR A 266 26.63 4.43 -16.86
C THR A 266 28.01 4.94 -16.48
N VAL A 267 28.66 4.30 -15.51
CA VAL A 267 30.01 4.67 -15.05
C VAL A 267 31.14 3.91 -15.76
N GLY A 268 30.82 3.10 -16.79
CA GLY A 268 31.80 2.41 -17.64
C GLY A 268 32.54 1.24 -16.96
N VAL A 269 31.93 0.61 -15.94
CA VAL A 269 32.49 -0.58 -15.25
C VAL A 269 31.81 -1.82 -15.82
N ALA A 270 32.60 -2.75 -16.37
CA ALA A 270 32.07 -4.01 -16.86
C ALA A 270 31.65 -4.94 -15.71
N GLU A 271 30.69 -5.82 -16.01
CA GLU A 271 30.22 -6.81 -15.04
C GLU A 271 31.35 -7.69 -14.54
N GLY A 272 31.47 -7.84 -13.20
CA GLY A 272 32.55 -8.62 -12.57
C GLY A 272 33.87 -7.86 -12.33
N GLN A 273 34.00 -6.61 -12.77
CA GLN A 273 35.15 -5.80 -12.49
C GLN A 273 35.04 -5.10 -11.12
N ALA A 274 36.20 -4.88 -10.48
CA ALA A 274 36.25 -4.12 -9.23
C ALA A 274 35.86 -2.66 -9.45
N VAL A 275 34.98 -2.14 -8.59
CA VAL A 275 34.53 -0.75 -8.66
C VAL A 275 35.71 0.19 -8.33
N PRO A 276 36.07 1.13 -9.23
CA PRO A 276 37.11 2.12 -9.00
C PRO A 276 36.85 2.95 -7.73
N PRO A 277 37.90 3.36 -6.99
CA PRO A 277 37.72 4.14 -5.75
C PRO A 277 36.84 5.39 -5.90
N ALA A 278 36.97 6.10 -7.03
CA ALA A 278 36.18 7.31 -7.33
C ALA A 278 34.66 7.04 -7.46
N LEU A 279 34.24 5.81 -7.77
CA LEU A 279 32.84 5.44 -7.97
C LEU A 279 32.22 4.72 -6.77
N ARG A 280 33.03 4.35 -5.78
CA ARG A 280 32.54 3.63 -4.59
C ARG A 280 31.45 4.37 -3.84
N ALA A 281 31.55 5.70 -3.77
CA ALA A 281 30.52 6.50 -3.11
C ALA A 281 29.14 6.39 -3.79
N GLN A 282 29.07 6.35 -5.13
CA GLN A 282 27.82 6.19 -5.86
C GLN A 282 27.23 4.79 -5.69
N VAL A 283 28.07 3.76 -5.75
CA VAL A 283 27.63 2.37 -5.51
C VAL A 283 27.14 2.20 -4.06
N SER A 284 27.88 2.76 -3.08
CA SER A 284 27.44 2.72 -1.66
C SER A 284 26.12 3.44 -1.44
N ALA A 285 25.89 4.58 -2.10
CA ALA A 285 24.63 5.29 -2.00
C ALA A 285 23.45 4.47 -2.58
N LEU A 286 23.67 3.77 -3.71
CA LEU A 286 22.66 2.86 -4.26
C LEU A 286 22.38 1.70 -3.31
N GLU A 287 23.43 1.05 -2.77
CA GLU A 287 23.30 -0.05 -1.82
C GLU A 287 22.56 0.38 -0.54
N ASP A 288 22.78 1.60 -0.06
CA ASP A 288 22.07 2.15 1.09
C ASP A 288 20.59 2.40 0.78
N ASP A 289 20.26 2.85 -0.41
CA ASP A 289 18.87 3.02 -0.83
C ASP A 289 18.16 1.66 -1.04
N GLN A 290 18.87 0.66 -1.57
CA GLN A 290 18.38 -0.73 -1.66
C GLN A 290 18.11 -1.34 -0.28
N LYS A 291 19.00 -1.12 0.71
CA LYS A 291 18.79 -1.55 2.11
C LYS A 291 17.56 -0.88 2.75
N LYS A 292 17.36 0.42 2.52
CA LYS A 292 16.17 1.13 3.01
C LYS A 292 14.89 0.58 2.40
N ARG A 293 14.91 0.25 1.10
CA ARG A 293 13.82 -0.41 0.39
C ARG A 293 13.50 -1.79 0.97
N ALA A 294 14.53 -2.61 1.18
CA ALA A 294 14.35 -3.93 1.80
C ALA A 294 13.78 -3.83 3.22
N THR A 295 14.23 -2.85 4.01
CA THR A 295 13.68 -2.57 5.34
C THR A 295 12.20 -2.20 5.28
N ARG A 296 11.79 -1.38 4.32
CA ARG A 296 10.38 -1.03 4.10
C ARG A 296 9.57 -2.26 3.69
N SER A 297 10.04 -3.01 2.69
CA SER A 297 9.37 -4.25 2.23
C SER A 297 9.16 -5.26 3.37
N LEU A 298 10.15 -5.39 4.26
CA LEU A 298 10.03 -6.22 5.46
C LEU A 298 8.94 -5.71 6.40
N ARG A 299 8.90 -4.40 6.68
CA ARG A 299 7.84 -3.80 7.52
C ARG A 299 6.46 -3.99 6.93
N ASP A 300 6.30 -3.75 5.64
CA ASP A 300 5.05 -3.97 4.92
C ASP A 300 4.65 -5.45 4.94
N GLY A 301 5.62 -6.37 4.90
CA GLY A 301 5.42 -7.81 5.06
C GLY A 301 4.90 -8.18 6.44
N ILE A 302 5.51 -7.63 7.49
CA ILE A 302 5.10 -7.87 8.88
C ILE A 302 3.72 -7.26 9.16
N ASP A 303 3.46 -6.04 8.68
CA ASP A 303 2.13 -5.42 8.86
C ASP A 303 1.02 -6.26 8.21
N ARG A 304 1.30 -6.89 7.06
CA ARG A 304 0.37 -7.86 6.46
C ARG A 304 0.12 -9.08 7.36
N VAL A 305 1.18 -9.64 7.95
CA VAL A 305 1.01 -10.75 8.91
C VAL A 305 0.17 -10.32 10.10
N LEU A 306 0.40 -9.13 10.66
CA LEU A 306 -0.42 -8.60 11.75
C LEU A 306 -1.88 -8.42 11.33
N THR A 307 -2.11 -7.97 10.09
CA THR A 307 -3.47 -7.84 9.52
C THR A 307 -4.14 -9.22 9.37
N ASP A 308 -3.40 -10.23 8.93
CA ASP A 308 -3.90 -11.60 8.82
C ASP A 308 -4.22 -12.19 10.21
N LEU A 309 -3.36 -11.98 11.21
CA LEU A 309 -3.61 -12.39 12.59
C LEU A 309 -4.80 -11.65 13.21
N GLN A 310 -4.96 -10.37 12.92
CA GLN A 310 -6.14 -9.61 13.33
C GLN A 310 -7.43 -10.21 12.77
N SER A 311 -7.40 -10.60 11.48
CA SER A 311 -8.55 -11.29 10.85
C SER A 311 -8.85 -12.64 11.51
N LEU A 312 -7.80 -13.40 11.87
CA LEU A 312 -7.92 -14.68 12.54
C LEU A 312 -8.61 -14.54 13.91
N PHE A 313 -8.11 -13.66 14.77
CA PHE A 313 -8.67 -13.49 16.12
C PHE A 313 -10.03 -12.76 16.10
N ARG A 314 -10.27 -11.88 15.11
CA ARG A 314 -11.63 -11.34 14.87
C ARG A 314 -12.59 -12.49 14.56
N ASP A 315 -12.23 -13.44 13.72
CA ASP A 315 -13.09 -14.57 13.39
C ASP A 315 -13.35 -15.46 14.61
N VAL A 316 -12.38 -15.63 15.52
CA VAL A 316 -12.60 -16.29 16.82
C VAL A 316 -13.69 -15.55 17.64
N VAL A 317 -13.63 -14.21 17.73
CA VAL A 317 -14.66 -13.41 18.40
C VAL A 317 -16.01 -13.58 17.72
N MET A 318 -16.07 -13.57 16.37
CA MET A 318 -17.32 -13.77 15.65
C MET A 318 -17.98 -15.12 15.99
N LEU A 319 -17.19 -16.18 16.06
CA LEU A 319 -17.69 -17.50 16.46
C LEU A 319 -18.15 -17.54 17.93
N GLN A 320 -17.43 -16.88 18.84
CA GLN A 320 -17.83 -16.77 20.26
C GLN A 320 -19.18 -16.06 20.43
N TYR A 321 -19.53 -15.14 19.50
CA TYR A 321 -20.85 -14.48 19.46
C TYR A 321 -21.87 -15.17 18.54
N GLY A 322 -21.59 -16.38 18.04
CA GLY A 322 -22.51 -17.14 17.20
C GLY A 322 -22.69 -16.61 15.78
N ARG A 323 -21.75 -15.80 15.26
CA ARG A 323 -21.79 -15.21 13.92
C ARG A 323 -20.84 -15.90 12.94
N GLY A 324 -21.02 -17.22 12.78
CA GLY A 324 -20.17 -18.04 11.91
C GLY A 324 -20.28 -17.74 10.40
N ASP A 325 -21.32 -17.03 9.94
CA ASP A 325 -21.50 -16.67 8.54
C ASP A 325 -20.60 -15.50 8.08
N ASP A 326 -20.10 -14.69 9.03
CA ASP A 326 -19.34 -13.45 8.77
C ASP A 326 -17.81 -13.66 8.82
N LEU A 327 -17.32 -14.88 8.66
CA LEU A 327 -15.89 -15.18 8.75
C LEU A 327 -15.12 -14.74 7.51
N ILE A 328 -13.91 -14.19 7.74
CA ILE A 328 -12.90 -13.91 6.72
C ILE A 328 -12.23 -15.23 6.31
N ASN A 329 -11.83 -16.05 7.29
CA ASN A 329 -11.08 -17.31 7.11
C ASN A 329 -12.02 -18.51 7.16
N ARG A 330 -12.98 -18.60 6.24
CA ARG A 330 -14.04 -19.64 6.23
C ARG A 330 -13.47 -21.05 6.14
N GLU A 331 -12.35 -21.22 5.45
CA GLU A 331 -11.65 -22.50 5.28
C GLU A 331 -11.00 -23.02 6.57
N LEU A 332 -10.79 -22.14 7.56
CA LEU A 332 -10.26 -22.49 8.89
C LEU A 332 -11.36 -22.61 9.95
N HIS A 333 -12.63 -22.73 9.54
CA HIS A 333 -13.78 -22.73 10.45
C HIS A 333 -13.64 -23.77 11.59
N ALA A 334 -13.19 -24.98 11.30
CA ALA A 334 -13.08 -26.03 12.30
C ALA A 334 -12.03 -25.72 13.37
N GLU A 335 -10.85 -25.23 12.94
CA GLU A 335 -9.76 -24.83 13.81
C GLU A 335 -10.15 -23.60 14.66
N LEU A 336 -10.81 -22.61 14.03
CA LEU A 336 -11.32 -21.41 14.69
C LEU A 336 -12.41 -21.74 15.73
N ALA A 337 -13.32 -22.67 15.43
CA ALA A 337 -14.34 -23.13 16.36
C ALA A 337 -13.71 -23.82 17.59
N GLY A 338 -12.63 -24.56 17.37
CA GLY A 338 -11.83 -25.14 18.47
C GLY A 338 -11.25 -24.08 19.39
N LEU A 339 -10.66 -23.01 18.84
CA LEU A 339 -10.15 -21.87 19.61
C LEU A 339 -11.29 -21.12 20.31
N ALA A 340 -12.39 -20.84 19.60
CA ALA A 340 -13.54 -20.12 20.15
C ALA A 340 -14.17 -20.85 21.36
N SER A 341 -14.14 -22.18 21.35
CA SER A 341 -14.62 -22.99 22.47
C SER A 341 -13.63 -23.08 23.64
N ALA A 342 -12.33 -23.01 23.35
CA ALA A 342 -11.26 -23.13 24.34
C ALA A 342 -10.93 -21.78 25.03
N TRP A 343 -11.24 -20.65 24.41
CA TRP A 343 -10.90 -19.33 24.89
C TRP A 343 -12.12 -18.55 25.34
N SER A 344 -11.95 -17.67 26.36
CA SER A 344 -12.97 -16.66 26.68
C SER A 344 -12.88 -15.48 25.68
N VAL A 345 -13.97 -14.73 25.57
CA VAL A 345 -14.04 -13.50 24.75
C VAL A 345 -12.99 -12.48 25.22
N GLU A 346 -12.86 -12.29 26.53
CA GLU A 346 -11.93 -11.36 27.14
C GLU A 346 -10.49 -11.69 26.73
N ARG A 347 -10.14 -12.97 26.69
CA ARG A 347 -8.82 -13.41 26.26
C ARG A 347 -8.58 -13.09 24.80
N THR A 348 -9.55 -13.34 23.92
CA THR A 348 -9.41 -13.03 22.50
C THR A 348 -9.25 -11.53 22.27
N LEU A 349 -9.97 -10.69 23.05
CA LEU A 349 -9.84 -9.23 23.00
C LEU A 349 -8.45 -8.77 23.47
N VAL A 350 -7.89 -9.34 24.52
CA VAL A 350 -6.50 -9.04 24.96
C VAL A 350 -5.49 -9.30 23.85
N VAL A 351 -5.63 -10.38 23.08
CA VAL A 351 -4.74 -10.65 21.93
C VAL A 351 -4.93 -9.61 20.81
N LEU A 352 -6.18 -9.19 20.55
CA LEU A 352 -6.45 -8.13 19.55
C LEU A 352 -5.88 -6.78 19.98
N ASP A 353 -5.98 -6.42 21.28
CA ASP A 353 -5.37 -5.20 21.81
C ASP A 353 -3.83 -5.26 21.67
N HIS A 354 -3.23 -6.42 22.01
CA HIS A 354 -1.78 -6.59 21.89
C HIS A 354 -1.30 -6.57 20.42
N LEU A 355 -2.12 -7.00 19.46
CA LEU A 355 -1.85 -6.81 18.03
C LEU A 355 -1.75 -5.32 17.67
N ALA A 356 -2.65 -4.49 18.18
CA ALA A 356 -2.61 -3.04 17.97
C ALA A 356 -1.36 -2.42 18.60
N GLU A 357 -1.04 -2.78 19.85
CA GLU A 357 0.18 -2.34 20.55
C GLU A 357 1.46 -2.77 19.80
N THR A 358 1.48 -3.99 19.23
CA THR A 358 2.60 -4.51 18.44
C THR A 358 2.82 -3.65 17.19
N ARG A 359 1.74 -3.24 16.50
CA ARG A 359 1.81 -2.34 15.34
C ARG A 359 2.40 -0.98 15.73
N GLU A 360 1.93 -0.38 16.83
CA GLU A 360 2.49 0.88 17.35
C GLU A 360 3.98 0.74 17.75
N ALA A 361 4.36 -0.38 18.37
CA ALA A 361 5.74 -0.64 18.74
C ALA A 361 6.67 -0.70 17.50
N LEU A 362 6.20 -1.31 16.40
CA LEU A 362 6.93 -1.34 15.14
C LEU A 362 7.08 0.06 14.51
N GLU A 363 6.05 0.91 14.61
CA GLU A 363 6.13 2.30 14.17
C GLU A 363 7.17 3.10 14.98
N ARG A 364 7.29 2.79 16.27
CA ARG A 364 8.31 3.37 17.17
C ARG A 364 9.70 2.71 17.04
N ASN A 365 9.93 1.92 15.99
CA ASN A 365 11.19 1.23 15.68
C ASN A 365 11.64 0.17 16.71
N VAL A 366 10.72 -0.46 17.42
CA VAL A 366 11.03 -1.69 18.17
C VAL A 366 11.46 -2.79 17.18
N ALA A 367 12.42 -3.62 17.58
CA ALA A 367 12.88 -4.73 16.76
C ALA A 367 11.71 -5.68 16.42
N PRO A 368 11.44 -5.97 15.12
CA PRO A 368 10.27 -6.73 14.72
C PRO A 368 10.18 -8.13 15.35
N LEU A 369 11.29 -8.81 15.50
CA LEU A 369 11.33 -10.13 16.15
C LEU A 369 10.82 -10.04 17.59
N LEU A 370 11.33 -9.08 18.38
CA LEU A 370 10.95 -8.89 19.77
C LEU A 370 9.48 -8.53 19.93
N ALA A 371 8.95 -7.69 19.01
CA ALA A 371 7.53 -7.32 19.00
C ALA A 371 6.62 -8.54 18.72
N LEU A 372 7.00 -9.38 17.76
CA LEU A 372 6.26 -10.61 17.45
C LEU A 372 6.38 -11.67 18.55
N GLU A 373 7.55 -11.83 19.15
CA GLU A 373 7.73 -12.74 20.30
C GLU A 373 6.81 -12.34 21.46
N SER A 374 6.77 -11.04 21.82
CA SER A 374 5.87 -10.51 22.83
C SER A 374 4.40 -10.81 22.52
N LEU A 375 3.96 -10.56 21.29
CA LEU A 375 2.61 -10.86 20.83
C LEU A 375 2.31 -12.37 20.97
N LEU A 376 3.16 -13.24 20.46
CA LEU A 376 2.90 -14.68 20.45
C LEU A 376 2.99 -15.30 21.86
N VAL A 377 3.79 -14.74 22.77
CA VAL A 377 3.76 -15.10 24.19
C VAL A 377 2.38 -14.76 24.81
N THR A 378 1.77 -13.64 24.43
CA THR A 378 0.41 -13.30 24.88
C THR A 378 -0.62 -14.30 24.36
N VAL A 379 -0.45 -14.83 23.16
CA VAL A 379 -1.29 -15.92 22.62
C VAL A 379 -1.21 -17.18 23.49
N THR A 380 -0.06 -17.46 24.12
CA THR A 380 0.10 -18.63 25.01
C THR A 380 -0.50 -18.41 26.40
N SER A 381 -0.42 -17.20 26.93
CA SER A 381 -0.81 -16.82 28.29
C SER A 381 -2.31 -17.03 28.48
N GLY A 382 -2.74 -18.05 29.19
CA GLY A 382 -4.17 -18.33 29.51
C GLY A 382 -4.75 -19.57 28.82
N ARG A 383 -3.99 -20.40 28.10
CA ARG A 383 -4.41 -21.79 27.91
C ARG A 383 -4.39 -22.46 29.29
N LYS A 384 -5.54 -22.97 29.76
CA LYS A 384 -5.55 -23.89 30.91
C LYS A 384 -4.65 -25.07 30.56
N PRO A 385 -3.80 -25.52 31.51
CA PRO A 385 -2.95 -26.68 31.32
C PRO A 385 -3.75 -27.92 30.97
#